data_2c53cdc9515474d86c3cd2f9d8814231
#
_entry.id   2c53cdc9515474d86c3cd2f9d8814231
#
_cell.length_a   1.000
_cell.length_b   1.000
_cell.length_c   1.000
_cell.angle_alpha   90.00
_cell.angle_beta   90.00
_cell.angle_gamma   90.00
#
_symmetry.space_group_name_H-M   'P 1'
#
loop_
_entity.id
_entity.type
_entity.pdbx_description
1 polymer ?
#
loop_
_entity_poly.entity_id
_entity_poly.type
_entity_poly.pdbx_seq_one_letter_code
_entity_poly.pdbx_strand_id
1 'polypeptide(L)'
;MNRIFKATLLLAFGWNIFLVIGVIANQSYALTRAAGGQFDNFPTGIRIAYLINLAIVIYQIELLFRKVPRSEVIIKIFFALSSISVLVNALSRSPQERWNAIPATLIAYAFYREMKKGSS
;
A
#
# COMPACT_ATOMS: atom_id res chain seq x y z
N MET A 1 -11.39 16.01 -1.09
CA MET A 1 -11.26 14.94 -0.09
C MET A 1 -11.56 15.54 1.28
N ASN A 2 -12.51 14.98 2.01
CA ASN A 2 -12.86 15.53 3.33
C ASN A 2 -11.82 15.15 4.40
N ARG A 3 -11.91 15.80 5.57
CA ARG A 3 -10.92 15.61 6.65
C ARG A 3 -10.91 14.18 7.19
N ILE A 4 -12.08 13.58 7.33
CA ILE A 4 -12.19 12.21 7.88
C ILE A 4 -11.56 11.22 6.92
N PHE A 5 -11.84 11.35 5.62
CA PHE A 5 -11.25 10.48 4.61
C PHE A 5 -9.74 10.64 4.53
N LYS A 6 -9.23 11.90 4.58
CA LYS A 6 -7.78 12.15 4.61
C LYS A 6 -7.10 11.49 5.80
N ALA A 7 -7.69 11.64 6.99
CA ALA A 7 -7.13 11.05 8.20
C ALA A 7 -7.11 9.52 8.10
N THR A 8 -8.21 8.93 7.62
CA THR A 8 -8.32 7.48 7.46
C THR A 8 -7.30 6.97 6.45
N LEU A 9 -7.14 7.69 5.34
CA LEU A 9 -6.19 7.33 4.30
C LEU A 9 -4.74 7.44 4.80
N LEU A 10 -4.43 8.47 5.58
CA LEU A 10 -3.10 8.62 6.21
C LEU A 10 -2.81 7.47 7.16
N LEU A 11 -3.81 7.00 7.92
CA LEU A 11 -3.65 5.83 8.77
C LEU A 11 -3.37 4.57 7.95
N ALA A 12 -4.05 4.42 6.81
CA ALA A 12 -3.82 3.29 5.92
C ALA A 12 -2.39 3.30 5.35
N PHE A 13 -1.91 4.45 4.89
CA PHE A 13 -0.54 4.59 4.42
C PHE A 13 0.48 4.41 5.55
N GLY A 14 0.18 4.93 6.74
CA GLY A 14 1.04 4.77 7.91
C GLY A 14 1.22 3.30 8.28
N TRP A 15 0.14 2.52 8.26
CA TRP A 15 0.21 1.09 8.49
C TRP A 15 1.07 0.38 7.44
N ASN A 16 0.87 0.75 6.17
CA ASN A 16 1.64 0.19 5.07
C ASN A 16 3.13 0.49 5.23
N ILE A 17 3.48 1.74 5.54
CA ILE A 17 4.87 2.14 5.77
C ILE A 17 5.47 1.38 6.95
N PHE A 18 4.71 1.23 8.04
CA PHE A 18 5.14 0.50 9.22
C PHE A 18 5.51 -0.95 8.86
N LEU A 19 4.67 -1.63 8.07
CA LEU A 19 4.94 -2.99 7.64
C LEU A 19 6.14 -3.07 6.70
N VAL A 20 6.23 -2.14 5.74
CA VAL A 20 7.33 -2.11 4.77
C VAL A 20 8.66 -1.91 5.48
N ILE A 21 8.72 -0.98 6.42
CA ILE A 21 9.94 -0.76 7.23
C ILE A 21 10.27 -2.02 8.03
N GLY A 22 9.25 -2.69 8.58
CA GLY A 22 9.46 -3.94 9.31
C GLY A 22 10.09 -5.04 8.46
N VAL A 23 9.70 -5.16 7.20
CA VAL A 23 10.31 -6.11 6.27
C VAL A 23 11.76 -5.70 5.97
N ILE A 24 12.00 -4.43 5.65
CA ILE A 24 13.34 -3.94 5.33
C ILE A 24 14.29 -4.16 6.51
N ALA A 25 13.83 -3.91 7.73
CA ALA A 25 14.61 -4.08 8.96
C ALA A 25 14.55 -5.50 9.51
N ASN A 26 13.84 -6.43 8.86
CA ASN A 26 13.67 -7.82 9.27
C ASN A 26 13.10 -7.96 10.69
N GLN A 27 12.08 -7.17 11.00
CA GLN A 27 11.46 -7.17 12.32
C GLN A 27 10.43 -8.28 12.45
N SER A 28 10.32 -8.86 13.65
CA SER A 28 9.47 -10.03 13.89
C SER A 28 7.97 -9.74 13.63
N TYR A 29 7.51 -8.53 13.90
CA TYR A 29 6.09 -8.22 13.70
C TYR A 29 5.68 -8.30 12.22
N ALA A 30 6.61 -8.09 11.30
CA ALA A 30 6.34 -8.14 9.87
C ALA A 30 6.35 -9.56 9.31
N LEU A 31 6.99 -10.51 9.99
CA LEU A 31 7.13 -11.88 9.50
C LEU A 31 5.78 -12.57 9.26
N THR A 32 4.78 -12.28 10.09
CA THR A 32 3.44 -12.86 9.94
C THR A 32 2.49 -11.98 9.12
N ARG A 33 2.85 -10.72 8.87
CA ARG A 33 1.96 -9.72 8.27
C ARG A 33 2.37 -9.28 6.87
N ALA A 34 3.43 -9.86 6.33
CA ALA A 34 3.92 -9.51 5.01
C ALA A 34 4.43 -10.76 4.27
N ALA A 35 4.49 -10.67 2.94
CA ALA A 35 4.98 -11.75 2.07
C ALA A 35 4.30 -13.10 2.33
N GLY A 36 3.02 -13.09 2.68
CA GLY A 36 2.23 -14.30 2.93
C GLY A 36 2.53 -14.98 4.26
N GLY A 37 3.35 -14.39 5.12
CA GLY A 37 3.74 -14.96 6.41
C GLY A 37 4.60 -16.21 6.30
N GLN A 38 5.24 -16.41 5.15
CA GLN A 38 5.94 -17.65 4.81
C GLN A 38 7.41 -17.69 5.24
N PHE A 39 7.94 -16.57 5.71
CA PHE A 39 9.37 -16.48 6.06
C PHE A 39 9.58 -16.42 7.57
N ASP A 40 10.61 -17.13 8.06
CA ASP A 40 11.11 -16.96 9.43
C ASP A 40 12.04 -15.75 9.52
N ASN A 41 12.77 -15.46 8.45
CA ASN A 41 13.58 -14.26 8.28
C ASN A 41 13.43 -13.81 6.83
N PHE A 42 13.39 -12.51 6.59
CA PHE A 42 13.22 -11.99 5.23
C PHE A 42 14.52 -12.12 4.45
N PRO A 43 14.51 -12.78 3.26
CA PRO A 43 15.67 -12.79 2.37
C PRO A 43 16.03 -11.39 1.91
N THR A 44 17.31 -11.17 1.57
CA THR A 44 17.78 -9.86 1.09
C THR A 44 17.00 -9.36 -0.12
N GLY A 45 16.68 -10.23 -1.07
CA GLY A 45 15.89 -9.85 -2.25
C GLY A 45 14.50 -9.31 -1.91
N ILE A 46 13.83 -9.93 -0.94
CA ILE A 46 12.52 -9.45 -0.46
C ILE A 46 12.66 -8.09 0.22
N ARG A 47 13.70 -7.92 1.02
CA ARG A 47 13.94 -6.65 1.72
C ARG A 47 14.22 -5.52 0.73
N ILE A 48 14.97 -5.78 -0.35
CA ILE A 48 15.23 -4.81 -1.40
C ILE A 48 13.94 -4.47 -2.16
N ALA A 49 13.13 -5.48 -2.48
CA ALA A 49 11.84 -5.25 -3.15
C ALA A 49 10.93 -4.34 -2.31
N TYR A 50 10.93 -4.50 -0.99
CA TYR A 50 10.13 -3.67 -0.11
C TYR A 50 10.72 -2.25 0.04
N LEU A 51 12.03 -2.09 -0.12
CA LEU A 51 12.64 -0.76 -0.18
C LEU A 51 12.14 0.02 -1.41
N ILE A 52 12.06 -0.65 -2.55
CA ILE A 52 11.46 -0.07 -3.76
C ILE A 52 9.98 0.26 -3.52
N ASN A 53 9.25 -0.64 -2.85
CA ASN A 53 7.86 -0.41 -2.49
C ASN A 53 7.69 0.83 -1.62
N LEU A 54 8.60 1.06 -0.68
CA LEU A 54 8.57 2.25 0.17
C LEU A 54 8.66 3.53 -0.66
N ALA A 55 9.55 3.56 -1.65
CA ALA A 55 9.66 4.72 -2.55
C ALA A 55 8.36 4.94 -3.33
N ILE A 56 7.74 3.87 -3.79
CA ILE A 56 6.45 3.93 -4.50
C ILE A 56 5.36 4.47 -3.58
N VAL A 57 5.28 4.01 -2.34
CA VAL A 57 4.27 4.47 -1.37
C VAL A 57 4.43 5.97 -1.10
N ILE A 58 5.66 6.45 -0.94
CA ILE A 58 5.92 7.87 -0.73
C ILE A 58 5.42 8.68 -1.93
N TYR A 59 5.67 8.21 -3.15
CA TYR A 59 5.19 8.86 -4.37
C TYR A 59 3.66 8.88 -4.43
N GLN A 60 3.00 7.80 -4.03
CA GLN A 60 1.54 7.73 -3.96
C GLN A 60 0.97 8.77 -2.99
N ILE A 61 1.60 8.93 -1.84
CA ILE A 61 1.19 9.93 -0.84
C ILE A 61 1.30 11.34 -1.45
N GLU A 62 2.39 11.62 -2.14
CA GLU A 62 2.57 12.93 -2.78
C GLU A 62 1.52 13.19 -3.86
N LEU A 63 1.21 12.19 -4.68
CA LEU A 63 0.16 12.32 -5.70
C LEU A 63 -1.20 12.65 -5.10
N LEU A 64 -1.54 12.05 -3.96
CA LEU A 64 -2.85 12.19 -3.36
C LEU A 64 -3.00 13.43 -2.50
N PHE A 65 -1.90 13.93 -1.89
CA PHE A 65 -1.99 14.98 -0.87
C PHE A 65 -1.31 16.29 -1.25
N ARG A 66 -0.35 16.29 -2.17
CA ARG A 66 0.44 17.50 -2.47
C ARG A 66 0.11 18.15 -3.80
N LYS A 67 -0.89 17.67 -4.52
CA LYS A 67 -1.32 18.24 -5.81
C LYS A 67 -0.17 18.37 -6.82
N VAL A 68 0.79 17.42 -6.80
CA VAL A 68 1.82 17.38 -7.83
C VAL A 68 1.18 17.07 -9.19
N PRO A 69 1.80 17.50 -10.31
CA PRO A 69 1.29 17.13 -11.63
C PRO A 69 1.16 15.62 -11.75
N ARG A 70 -0.01 15.16 -12.18
CA ARG A 70 -0.28 13.73 -12.24
C ARG A 70 -0.61 13.30 -13.66
N SER A 71 -0.13 12.11 -14.02
CA SER A 71 -0.51 11.45 -15.25
C SER A 71 -1.73 10.57 -14.97
N GLU A 72 -2.74 10.63 -15.85
CA GLU A 72 -3.89 9.71 -15.74
C GLU A 72 -3.45 8.26 -15.86
N VAL A 73 -2.43 7.98 -16.67
CA VAL A 73 -1.88 6.62 -16.81
C VAL A 73 -1.32 6.13 -15.49
N ILE A 74 -0.55 6.97 -14.78
CA ILE A 74 0.02 6.60 -13.48
C ILE A 74 -1.07 6.34 -12.44
N ILE A 75 -2.11 7.17 -12.40
CA ILE A 75 -3.25 6.97 -11.50
C ILE A 75 -3.93 5.63 -11.78
N LYS A 76 -4.15 5.29 -13.05
CA LYS A 76 -4.75 4.01 -13.42
C LYS A 76 -3.87 2.83 -13.04
N ILE A 77 -2.55 2.96 -13.22
CA ILE A 77 -1.59 1.92 -12.82
C ILE A 77 -1.66 1.70 -11.31
N PHE A 78 -1.65 2.76 -10.51
CA PHE A 78 -1.74 2.63 -9.06
C PHE A 78 -3.08 2.09 -8.60
N PHE A 79 -4.18 2.44 -9.28
CA PHE A 79 -5.48 1.83 -9.00
C PHE A 79 -5.43 0.31 -9.23
N ALA A 80 -4.88 -0.12 -10.36
CA ALA A 80 -4.75 -1.54 -10.68
C ALA A 80 -3.87 -2.27 -9.66
N LEU A 81 -2.71 -1.71 -9.34
CA LEU A 81 -1.78 -2.30 -8.37
C LEU A 81 -2.40 -2.39 -6.97
N SER A 82 -3.10 -1.34 -6.54
CA SER A 82 -3.77 -1.32 -5.24
C SER A 82 -4.89 -2.34 -5.18
N SER A 83 -5.64 -2.51 -6.27
CA SER A 83 -6.70 -3.51 -6.36
C SER A 83 -6.13 -4.93 -6.27
N ILE A 84 -5.02 -5.18 -6.95
CA ILE A 84 -4.30 -6.46 -6.86
C ILE A 84 -3.84 -6.68 -5.41
N SER A 85 -3.32 -5.64 -4.76
CA SER A 85 -2.91 -5.71 -3.36
C SER A 85 -4.06 -6.11 -2.44
N VAL A 86 -5.27 -5.59 -2.67
CA VAL A 86 -6.46 -6.01 -1.90
C VAL A 86 -6.68 -7.51 -2.02
N LEU A 87 -6.64 -8.03 -3.25
CA LEU A 87 -6.86 -9.46 -3.49
C LEU A 87 -5.76 -10.31 -2.86
N VAL A 88 -4.50 -9.94 -3.05
CA VAL A 88 -3.36 -10.68 -2.51
C VAL A 88 -3.43 -10.74 -0.99
N ASN A 89 -3.73 -9.63 -0.34
CA ASN A 89 -3.83 -9.61 1.13
C ASN A 89 -5.04 -10.39 1.63
N ALA A 90 -6.20 -10.25 0.97
CA ALA A 90 -7.43 -10.95 1.38
C ALA A 90 -7.31 -12.45 1.23
N LEU A 91 -6.50 -12.93 0.28
CA LEU A 91 -6.32 -14.35 0.00
C LEU A 91 -5.05 -14.93 0.64
N SER A 92 -4.34 -14.15 1.45
CA SER A 92 -3.11 -14.59 2.10
C SER A 92 -3.34 -15.77 3.05
N ARG A 93 -2.34 -16.64 3.16
CA ARG A 93 -2.35 -17.73 4.14
C ARG A 93 -2.25 -17.22 5.57
N SER A 94 -1.63 -16.04 5.78
CA SER A 94 -1.49 -15.44 7.10
C SER A 94 -2.76 -14.69 7.47
N PRO A 95 -3.45 -15.08 8.57
CA PRO A 95 -4.60 -14.30 9.05
C PRO A 95 -4.23 -12.85 9.36
N GLN A 96 -3.03 -12.61 9.85
CA GLN A 96 -2.56 -11.26 10.16
C GLN A 96 -2.41 -10.42 8.89
N GLU A 97 -1.92 -11.00 7.79
CA GLU A 97 -1.78 -10.30 6.52
C GLU A 97 -3.14 -10.00 5.88
N ARG A 98 -4.15 -10.86 6.10
CA ARG A 98 -5.49 -10.62 5.55
C ARG A 98 -6.07 -9.29 6.00
N TRP A 99 -5.75 -8.84 7.21
CA TRP A 99 -6.21 -7.54 7.70
C TRP A 99 -5.64 -6.38 6.91
N ASN A 100 -4.53 -6.58 6.20
CA ASN A 100 -3.96 -5.55 5.33
C ASN A 100 -4.85 -5.24 4.13
N ALA A 101 -5.84 -6.07 3.83
CA ALA A 101 -6.83 -5.78 2.80
C ALA A 101 -7.65 -4.53 3.13
N ILE A 102 -7.83 -4.20 4.41
CA ILE A 102 -8.58 -3.01 4.82
C ILE A 102 -7.86 -1.73 4.40
N PRO A 103 -6.59 -1.48 4.81
CA PRO A 103 -5.88 -0.29 4.33
C PRO A 103 -5.65 -0.31 2.82
N ALA A 104 -5.41 -1.48 2.22
CA ALA A 104 -5.26 -1.59 0.77
C ALA A 104 -6.53 -1.16 0.03
N THR A 105 -7.71 -1.51 0.56
CA THR A 105 -9.00 -1.10 0.00
C THR A 105 -9.16 0.42 0.05
N LEU A 106 -8.78 1.05 1.15
CA LEU A 106 -8.86 2.50 1.29
C LEU A 106 -7.96 3.21 0.26
N ILE A 107 -6.76 2.69 0.06
CA ILE A 107 -5.81 3.24 -0.92
C ILE A 107 -6.35 3.04 -2.34
N ALA A 108 -6.85 1.86 -2.66
CA ALA A 108 -7.46 1.58 -3.97
C ALA A 108 -8.65 2.49 -4.24
N TYR A 109 -9.49 2.72 -3.24
CA TYR A 109 -10.63 3.62 -3.36
C TYR A 109 -10.19 5.06 -3.62
N ALA A 110 -9.12 5.51 -2.97
CA ALA A 110 -8.56 6.84 -3.18
C ALA A 110 -8.13 7.03 -4.64
N PHE A 111 -7.42 6.05 -5.21
CA PHE A 111 -7.02 6.12 -6.62
C PHE A 111 -8.22 5.99 -7.56
N TYR A 112 -9.22 5.21 -7.20
CA TYR A 112 -10.45 5.14 -7.97
C TYR A 112 -11.12 6.53 -8.07
N ARG A 113 -11.22 7.25 -6.96
CA ARG A 113 -11.78 8.59 -6.95
C ARG A 113 -10.98 9.55 -7.83
N GLU A 114 -9.65 9.48 -7.75
CA GLU A 114 -8.78 10.31 -8.58
C GLU A 114 -8.94 9.97 -10.07
N MET A 115 -9.07 8.70 -10.41
CA MET A 115 -9.32 8.25 -11.78
C MET A 115 -10.64 8.80 -12.31
N LYS A 116 -11.69 8.80 -11.48
CA LYS A 116 -13.01 9.34 -11.86
C LYS A 116 -12.94 10.84 -12.12
N LYS A 117 -12.19 11.58 -11.31
CA LYS A 117 -12.00 13.02 -11.52
C LYS A 117 -11.32 13.32 -12.86
N GLY A 118 -10.33 12.51 -13.22
CA GLY A 118 -9.60 12.69 -14.47
C GLY A 118 -10.42 12.40 -15.71
N SER A 119 -11.47 11.59 -15.61
CA SER A 119 -12.31 11.23 -16.75
C SER A 119 -13.54 12.12 -16.92
N SER A 120 -13.77 13.08 -16.03
CA SER A 120 -14.86 14.06 -16.16
C SER A 120 -14.40 15.36 -16.90
#